data_4d819ddb47f543bfe40050d31d8e893b
#
_entry.id   4d819ddb47f543bfe40050d31d8e893b
#
_cell.length_a   1.000
_cell.length_b   1.000
_cell.length_c   1.000
_cell.angle_alpha   90.00
_cell.angle_beta   90.00
_cell.angle_gamma   90.00
#
_symmetry.space_group_name_H-M   'P 1'
#
loop_
_entity.id
_entity.type
_entity.pdbx_description
1 polymer ?
#
loop_
_entity_poly.entity_id
_entity_poly.type
_entity_poly.pdbx_seq_one_letter_code
_entity_poly.pdbx_strand_id
1 'polypeptide(L)'
;LSLEYGIWSLPNMETAQLFKNELGIETALEVMAGNAYWSKALSEAGIQVWATDSLEWSKSSKTGKKPLYPVENLPADQAVMKYATCDMILCSWAPNFGQADLELIAAKQHYAPAARLFFIGEKGVTNSPEFWIRKHFAKSSELRKINRSFKSYDFIKEKFISGNYQQSDSLLQNISIPIGITHYQ
;
A
#
# COMPACT_ATOMS: atom_id res chain seq x y z
N LEU A 1 11.19 -0.94 -18.17
CA LEU A 1 9.79 -0.55 -17.84
C LEU A 1 9.73 0.25 -16.55
N SER A 2 10.27 -0.26 -15.42
CA SER A 2 10.16 0.42 -14.13
C SER A 2 10.75 1.84 -14.14
N LEU A 3 11.98 2.01 -14.60
CA LEU A 3 12.63 3.32 -14.65
C LEU A 3 12.05 4.25 -15.72
N GLU A 4 11.55 3.71 -16.81
CA GLU A 4 11.06 4.50 -17.94
C GLU A 4 9.60 4.93 -17.75
N TYR A 5 8.76 4.04 -17.23
CA TYR A 5 7.32 4.26 -17.08
C TYR A 5 6.85 4.38 -15.63
N GLY A 6 7.74 4.17 -14.67
CA GLY A 6 7.38 4.16 -13.24
C GLY A 6 6.48 2.97 -12.88
N ILE A 7 6.65 1.83 -13.55
CA ILE A 7 5.92 0.59 -13.26
C ILE A 7 6.82 -0.29 -12.39
N TRP A 8 6.56 -0.29 -11.10
CA TRP A 8 7.36 -1.05 -10.14
C TRP A 8 6.80 -2.44 -9.88
N SER A 9 5.49 -2.60 -9.96
CA SER A 9 4.77 -3.86 -9.83
C SER A 9 3.83 -4.04 -11.02
N LEU A 10 3.52 -5.30 -11.38
CA LEU A 10 2.64 -5.63 -12.49
C LEU A 10 1.24 -5.96 -11.97
N PRO A 11 0.29 -5.01 -11.98
CA PRO A 11 -1.09 -5.35 -11.67
C PRO A 11 -1.68 -6.25 -12.76
N ASN A 12 -2.59 -7.14 -12.38
CA ASN A 12 -3.33 -7.96 -13.30
C ASN A 12 -4.78 -8.11 -12.84
N MET A 13 -5.67 -8.34 -13.79
CA MET A 13 -7.11 -8.42 -13.52
C MET A 13 -7.50 -9.64 -12.70
N GLU A 14 -6.79 -10.77 -12.81
CA GLU A 14 -7.07 -11.97 -12.02
C GLU A 14 -6.93 -11.68 -10.53
N THR A 15 -5.83 -11.02 -10.13
CA THR A 15 -5.60 -10.62 -8.74
C THR A 15 -6.58 -9.55 -8.30
N ALA A 16 -6.87 -8.55 -9.13
CA ALA A 16 -7.83 -7.50 -8.79
C ALA A 16 -9.24 -8.04 -8.58
N GLN A 17 -9.71 -8.95 -9.46
CA GLN A 17 -11.00 -9.62 -9.32
C GLN A 17 -11.07 -10.54 -8.09
N LEU A 18 -9.95 -11.15 -7.69
CA LEU A 18 -9.90 -11.96 -6.47
C LEU A 18 -10.17 -11.11 -5.24
N PHE A 19 -9.61 -9.90 -5.14
CA PHE A 19 -9.92 -8.96 -4.08
C PHE A 19 -11.42 -8.63 -4.03
N LYS A 20 -12.02 -8.34 -5.19
CA LYS A 20 -13.45 -8.02 -5.29
C LYS A 20 -14.34 -9.20 -4.93
N ASN A 21 -14.18 -10.33 -5.64
CA ASN A 21 -15.14 -11.41 -5.65
C ASN A 21 -14.98 -12.38 -4.48
N GLU A 22 -13.75 -12.59 -3.99
CA GLU A 22 -13.49 -13.58 -2.96
C GLU A 22 -13.22 -12.97 -1.59
N LEU A 23 -12.54 -11.81 -1.55
CA LEU A 23 -12.30 -11.12 -0.29
C LEU A 23 -13.38 -10.10 0.05
N GLY A 24 -14.31 -9.83 -0.86
CA GLY A 24 -15.42 -8.91 -0.64
C GLY A 24 -14.98 -7.45 -0.48
N ILE A 25 -13.88 -7.06 -1.12
CA ILE A 25 -13.39 -5.68 -1.05
C ILE A 25 -14.25 -4.81 -1.96
N GLU A 26 -14.95 -3.86 -1.36
CA GLU A 26 -15.76 -2.86 -2.06
C GLU A 26 -15.01 -1.53 -2.23
N THR A 27 -14.17 -1.19 -1.23
CA THR A 27 -13.43 0.07 -1.18
C THR A 27 -11.96 -0.16 -0.90
N ALA A 28 -11.07 0.56 -1.60
CA ALA A 28 -9.63 0.45 -1.43
C ALA A 28 -8.94 1.81 -1.43
N LEU A 29 -7.93 1.94 -0.59
CA LEU A 29 -7.00 3.05 -0.57
C LEU A 29 -5.63 2.54 -1.04
N GLU A 30 -5.12 3.03 -2.17
CA GLU A 30 -3.72 2.85 -2.55
C GLU A 30 -2.92 4.04 -2.05
N VAL A 31 -1.92 3.80 -1.19
CA VAL A 31 -0.99 4.80 -0.70
C VAL A 31 0.37 4.63 -1.35
N MET A 32 1.13 5.72 -1.49
CA MET A 32 2.40 5.73 -2.25
C MET A 32 2.19 5.20 -3.67
N ALA A 33 1.06 5.61 -4.27
CA ALA A 33 0.53 5.00 -5.49
C ALA A 33 1.36 5.26 -6.75
N GLY A 34 2.25 6.24 -6.73
CA GLY A 34 3.06 6.61 -7.87
C GLY A 34 2.20 6.91 -9.11
N ASN A 35 2.29 6.08 -10.14
CA ASN A 35 1.46 6.20 -11.35
C ASN A 35 0.12 5.45 -11.24
N ALA A 36 -0.22 4.91 -10.07
CA ALA A 36 -1.52 4.31 -9.72
C ALA A 36 -1.97 3.17 -10.63
N TYR A 37 -1.05 2.30 -11.03
CA TYR A 37 -1.35 1.14 -11.87
C TYR A 37 -2.26 0.14 -11.16
N TRP A 38 -2.06 -0.11 -9.86
CA TRP A 38 -2.93 -0.98 -9.07
C TRP A 38 -4.31 -0.36 -8.87
N SER A 39 -4.38 0.96 -8.60
CA SER A 39 -5.67 1.66 -8.51
C SER A 39 -6.49 1.50 -9.79
N LYS A 40 -5.84 1.59 -10.95
CA LYS A 40 -6.50 1.38 -12.24
C LYS A 40 -7.06 -0.04 -12.35
N ALA A 41 -6.28 -1.08 -12.06
CA ALA A 41 -6.72 -2.47 -12.13
C ALA A 41 -7.84 -2.78 -11.12
N LEU A 42 -7.73 -2.31 -9.88
CA LEU A 42 -8.74 -2.49 -8.84
C LEU A 42 -10.06 -1.79 -9.23
N SER A 43 -9.99 -0.59 -9.79
CA SER A 43 -11.17 0.14 -10.28
C SER A 43 -11.86 -0.60 -11.43
N GLU A 44 -11.10 -1.16 -12.38
CA GLU A 44 -11.62 -1.97 -13.46
C GLU A 44 -12.26 -3.28 -12.99
N ALA A 45 -11.82 -3.81 -11.85
CA ALA A 45 -12.45 -4.94 -11.18
C ALA A 45 -13.74 -4.57 -10.42
N GLY A 46 -14.14 -3.29 -10.41
CA GLY A 46 -15.37 -2.81 -9.75
C GLY A 46 -15.17 -2.44 -8.28
N ILE A 47 -13.95 -2.15 -7.84
CA ILE A 47 -13.65 -1.64 -6.50
C ILE A 47 -13.63 -0.11 -6.57
N GLN A 48 -14.26 0.58 -5.62
CA GLN A 48 -14.09 2.02 -5.46
C GLN A 48 -12.70 2.29 -4.89
N VAL A 49 -11.88 3.09 -5.59
CA VAL A 49 -10.47 3.30 -5.21
C VAL A 49 -10.18 4.77 -4.96
N TRP A 50 -9.44 5.05 -3.92
CA TRP A 50 -8.71 6.30 -3.70
C TRP A 50 -7.22 6.01 -3.84
N ALA A 51 -6.54 6.79 -4.69
CA ALA A 51 -5.09 6.70 -4.85
C ALA A 51 -4.45 7.97 -4.31
N THR A 52 -3.43 7.82 -3.48
CA THR A 52 -2.70 8.94 -2.88
C THR A 52 -1.19 8.74 -2.97
N ASP A 53 -0.48 9.84 -3.10
CA ASP A 53 0.99 9.85 -3.11
C ASP A 53 1.49 11.21 -2.63
N SER A 54 2.61 11.28 -1.94
CA SER A 54 3.24 12.56 -1.58
C SER A 54 3.85 13.29 -2.78
N LEU A 55 3.98 12.60 -3.91
CA LEU A 55 4.57 13.06 -5.16
C LEU A 55 6.04 13.50 -5.06
N GLU A 56 6.73 13.20 -3.96
CA GLU A 56 8.14 13.55 -3.79
C GLU A 56 9.03 12.90 -4.86
N TRP A 57 8.74 11.66 -5.25
CA TRP A 57 9.45 10.96 -6.30
C TRP A 57 9.24 11.55 -7.70
N SER A 58 8.13 12.26 -7.93
CA SER A 58 7.86 12.90 -9.21
C SER A 58 8.84 14.03 -9.53
N LYS A 59 9.54 14.56 -8.53
CA LYS A 59 10.56 15.60 -8.68
C LYS A 59 11.83 15.08 -9.36
N SER A 60 12.17 13.79 -9.15
CA SER A 60 13.44 13.20 -9.59
C SER A 60 13.29 11.98 -10.50
N SER A 61 12.10 11.44 -10.65
CA SER A 61 11.83 10.24 -11.45
C SER A 61 10.57 10.37 -12.31
N LYS A 62 10.21 9.33 -13.03
CA LYS A 62 8.94 9.25 -13.79
C LYS A 62 7.77 8.73 -12.94
N THR A 63 8.03 8.30 -11.71
CA THR A 63 7.01 7.88 -10.76
C THR A 63 6.12 9.07 -10.39
N GLY A 64 4.81 8.91 -10.46
CA GLY A 64 3.83 9.95 -10.16
C GLY A 64 3.68 11.06 -11.22
N LYS A 65 4.40 10.99 -12.36
CA LYS A 65 4.30 12.03 -13.42
C LYS A 65 3.17 11.78 -14.42
N LYS A 66 2.80 10.52 -14.64
CA LYS A 66 1.77 10.13 -15.61
C LYS A 66 0.86 9.07 -14.99
N PRO A 67 0.07 9.43 -13.98
CA PRO A 67 -0.80 8.47 -13.34
C PRO A 67 -1.90 7.99 -14.30
N LEU A 68 -2.18 6.68 -14.26
CA LEU A 68 -3.26 6.04 -15.02
C LEU A 68 -4.61 6.13 -14.30
N TYR A 69 -4.60 6.55 -13.06
CA TYR A 69 -5.77 6.79 -12.23
C TYR A 69 -5.58 8.10 -11.45
N PRO A 70 -6.64 8.84 -11.13
CA PRO A 70 -6.51 10.08 -10.36
C PRO A 70 -5.77 9.85 -9.03
N VAL A 71 -4.70 10.61 -8.79
CA VAL A 71 -3.87 10.54 -7.58
C VAL A 71 -3.98 11.84 -6.83
N GLU A 72 -4.39 11.77 -5.56
CA GLU A 72 -4.40 12.91 -4.65
C GLU A 72 -3.01 13.10 -4.05
N ASN A 73 -2.53 14.35 -4.02
CA ASN A 73 -1.29 14.67 -3.33
C ASN A 73 -1.50 14.65 -1.81
N LEU A 74 -1.26 13.50 -1.19
CA LEU A 74 -1.50 13.28 0.23
C LEU A 74 -0.54 12.21 0.77
N PRO A 75 0.21 12.49 1.86
CA PRO A 75 1.04 11.50 2.54
C PRO A 75 0.22 10.33 3.07
N ALA A 76 0.87 9.15 3.19
CA ALA A 76 0.18 7.90 3.50
C ALA A 76 -0.56 7.90 4.85
N ASP A 77 0.02 8.47 5.89
CA ASP A 77 -0.58 8.59 7.23
C ASP A 77 -1.85 9.45 7.21
N GLN A 78 -1.80 10.59 6.52
CA GLN A 78 -2.94 11.49 6.34
C GLN A 78 -4.02 10.85 5.44
N ALA A 79 -3.61 10.08 4.43
CA ALA A 79 -4.54 9.35 3.58
C ALA A 79 -5.32 8.31 4.36
N VAL A 80 -4.66 7.54 5.24
CA VAL A 80 -5.32 6.57 6.11
C VAL A 80 -6.31 7.23 7.05
N MET A 81 -5.98 8.39 7.61
CA MET A 81 -6.90 9.16 8.44
C MET A 81 -8.12 9.62 7.66
N LYS A 82 -7.91 10.15 6.45
CA LYS A 82 -8.99 10.67 5.59
C LYS A 82 -9.93 9.57 5.09
N TYR A 83 -9.38 8.41 4.72
CA TYR A 83 -10.11 7.27 4.14
C TYR A 83 -10.22 6.08 5.12
N ALA A 84 -10.38 6.36 6.41
CA ALA A 84 -10.34 5.39 7.49
C ALA A 84 -11.38 4.25 7.41
N THR A 85 -12.43 4.44 6.63
CA THR A 85 -13.53 3.47 6.47
C THR A 85 -13.35 2.54 5.27
N CYS A 86 -12.21 2.58 4.56
CA CYS A 86 -11.97 1.67 3.45
C CYS A 86 -11.79 0.22 3.93
N ASP A 87 -12.16 -0.74 3.07
CA ASP A 87 -12.01 -2.17 3.38
C ASP A 87 -10.56 -2.63 3.29
N MET A 88 -9.79 -1.99 2.38
CA MET A 88 -8.42 -2.38 2.08
C MET A 88 -7.51 -1.17 1.91
N ILE A 89 -6.30 -1.29 2.44
CA ILE A 89 -5.18 -0.39 2.16
C ILE A 89 -4.11 -1.19 1.42
N LEU A 90 -3.65 -0.66 0.30
CA LEU A 90 -2.58 -1.24 -0.51
C LEU A 90 -1.40 -0.28 -0.60
N CYS A 91 -0.20 -0.79 -0.35
CA CYS A 91 1.06 -0.09 -0.56
C CYS A 91 1.98 -0.95 -1.44
N SER A 92 2.22 -0.53 -2.67
CA SER A 92 3.08 -1.23 -3.62
C SER A 92 4.44 -0.56 -3.70
N TRP A 93 5.50 -1.33 -3.46
CA TRP A 93 6.89 -0.87 -3.58
C TRP A 93 7.22 0.34 -2.71
N ALA A 94 6.87 0.28 -1.41
CA ALA A 94 7.32 1.28 -0.44
C ALA A 94 8.85 1.46 -0.51
N PRO A 95 9.37 2.70 -0.34
CA PRO A 95 10.81 2.95 -0.33
C PRO A 95 11.54 2.08 0.69
N ASN A 96 12.77 1.67 0.37
CA ASN A 96 13.61 0.87 1.25
C ASN A 96 14.44 1.72 2.25
N PHE A 97 14.14 2.98 2.35
CA PHE A 97 14.74 3.94 3.29
C PHE A 97 13.64 4.79 3.94
N GLY A 98 13.99 5.40 5.07
CA GLY A 98 13.02 6.09 5.90
C GLY A 98 12.12 5.12 6.67
N GLN A 99 10.98 5.58 7.13
CA GLN A 99 10.04 4.82 7.97
C GLN A 99 8.58 4.93 7.49
N ALA A 100 8.35 5.36 6.27
CA ALA A 100 7.02 5.61 5.74
C ALA A 100 6.10 4.37 5.78
N ASP A 101 6.66 3.16 5.63
CA ASP A 101 5.94 1.90 5.76
C ASP A 101 5.54 1.59 7.22
N LEU A 102 6.38 1.96 8.18
CA LEU A 102 6.07 1.81 9.62
C LEU A 102 5.06 2.86 10.08
N GLU A 103 5.18 4.09 9.59
CA GLU A 103 4.21 5.17 9.82
C GLU A 103 2.84 4.79 9.24
N LEU A 104 2.80 4.19 8.06
CA LEU A 104 1.58 3.63 7.46
C LEU A 104 0.95 2.56 8.37
N ILE A 105 1.75 1.63 8.90
CA ILE A 105 1.25 0.60 9.81
C ILE A 105 0.66 1.22 11.07
N ALA A 106 1.35 2.20 11.67
CA ALA A 106 0.89 2.91 12.86
C ALA A 106 -0.41 3.68 12.58
N ALA A 107 -0.48 4.41 11.47
CA ALA A 107 -1.68 5.13 11.06
C ALA A 107 -2.86 4.17 10.82
N LYS A 108 -2.62 3.04 10.14
CA LYS A 108 -3.65 2.00 9.94
C LYS A 108 -4.19 1.46 11.25
N GLN A 109 -3.32 1.17 12.21
CA GLN A 109 -3.75 0.66 13.53
C GLN A 109 -4.59 1.68 14.30
N HIS A 110 -4.23 2.95 14.18
CA HIS A 110 -4.91 4.02 14.91
C HIS A 110 -6.23 4.46 14.26
N TYR A 111 -6.21 4.73 12.95
CA TYR A 111 -7.34 5.34 12.25
C TYR A 111 -8.25 4.36 11.51
N ALA A 112 -7.68 3.27 10.96
CA ALA A 112 -8.41 2.30 10.15
C ALA A 112 -8.19 0.85 10.65
N PRO A 113 -8.45 0.53 11.93
CA PRO A 113 -8.13 -0.78 12.50
C PRO A 113 -8.83 -1.94 11.78
N ALA A 114 -10.00 -1.73 11.21
CA ALA A 114 -10.77 -2.74 10.48
C ALA A 114 -10.27 -2.98 9.05
N ALA A 115 -9.58 -2.03 8.43
CA ALA A 115 -9.08 -2.19 7.08
C ALA A 115 -8.04 -3.31 6.98
N ARG A 116 -8.06 -4.06 5.90
CA ARG A 116 -7.00 -5.02 5.58
C ARG A 116 -5.81 -4.27 4.97
N LEU A 117 -4.60 -4.50 5.48
CA LEU A 117 -3.39 -3.87 4.95
C LEU A 117 -2.55 -4.88 4.18
N PHE A 118 -2.27 -4.55 2.93
CA PHE A 118 -1.39 -5.33 2.06
C PHE A 118 -0.23 -4.47 1.56
N PHE A 119 0.94 -5.06 1.57
CA PHE A 119 2.11 -4.54 0.86
C PHE A 119 2.42 -5.45 -0.32
N ILE A 120 2.95 -4.86 -1.40
CA ILE A 120 3.63 -5.60 -2.46
C ILE A 120 5.09 -5.22 -2.39
N GLY A 121 5.96 -6.21 -2.21
CA GLY A 121 7.37 -5.92 -2.07
C GLY A 121 8.27 -7.14 -2.13
N GLU A 122 9.56 -6.86 -2.27
CA GLU A 122 10.64 -7.84 -2.29
C GLU A 122 11.62 -7.57 -1.16
N LYS A 123 11.92 -8.60 -0.37
CA LYS A 123 12.82 -8.48 0.78
C LYS A 123 14.20 -8.00 0.36
N GLY A 124 14.67 -6.92 0.99
CA GLY A 124 15.97 -6.31 0.73
C GLY A 124 15.97 -5.33 -0.44
N VAL A 125 14.85 -5.17 -1.15
CA VAL A 125 14.69 -4.24 -2.28
C VAL A 125 13.70 -3.13 -1.94
N THR A 126 12.54 -3.50 -1.38
CA THR A 126 11.50 -2.56 -0.97
C THR A 126 11.34 -2.55 0.54
N ASN A 127 10.63 -1.56 1.04
CA ASN A 127 10.33 -1.39 2.46
C ASN A 127 11.58 -1.18 3.32
N SER A 128 11.41 -0.59 4.49
CA SER A 128 12.50 -0.36 5.42
C SER A 128 13.11 -1.65 5.96
N PRO A 129 14.39 -1.68 6.35
CA PRO A 129 14.98 -2.84 7.01
C PRO A 129 14.19 -3.29 8.24
N GLU A 130 13.68 -2.36 9.03
CA GLU A 130 12.87 -2.60 10.22
C GLU A 130 11.57 -3.34 9.90
N PHE A 131 10.92 -3.03 8.78
CA PHE A 131 9.74 -3.74 8.30
C PHE A 131 10.03 -5.24 8.11
N TRP A 132 11.16 -5.59 7.51
CA TRP A 132 11.54 -6.97 7.23
C TRP A 132 12.03 -7.74 8.45
N ILE A 133 12.57 -7.06 9.45
CA ILE A 133 12.98 -7.66 10.74
C ILE A 133 11.75 -8.09 11.54
N ARG A 134 10.65 -7.36 11.43
CA ARG A 134 9.39 -7.69 12.09
C ARG A 134 8.77 -8.95 11.47
N LYS A 135 8.90 -10.08 12.13
CA LYS A 135 8.45 -11.40 11.64
C LYS A 135 6.94 -11.65 11.74
N HIS A 136 6.11 -10.63 11.87
CA HIS A 136 4.67 -10.77 12.10
C HIS A 136 3.86 -10.82 10.79
N PHE A 137 4.39 -11.45 9.75
CA PHE A 137 3.66 -11.63 8.50
C PHE A 137 2.62 -12.74 8.62
N ALA A 138 1.38 -12.40 8.29
CA ALA A 138 0.30 -13.37 8.28
C ALA A 138 0.55 -14.47 7.24
N LYS A 139 0.26 -15.71 7.62
CA LYS A 139 0.23 -16.85 6.70
C LYS A 139 -1.22 -17.33 6.62
N SER A 140 -1.99 -16.82 5.66
CA SER A 140 -3.37 -17.24 5.44
C SER A 140 -3.53 -18.00 4.13
N SER A 141 -4.63 -18.75 4.00
CA SER A 141 -5.02 -19.36 2.72
C SER A 141 -5.34 -18.30 1.67
N GLU A 142 -5.97 -17.20 2.08
CA GLU A 142 -6.27 -16.05 1.23
C GLU A 142 -5.01 -15.44 0.65
N LEU A 143 -4.02 -15.13 1.50
CA LEU A 143 -2.75 -14.55 1.05
C LEU A 143 -2.01 -15.48 0.08
N ARG A 144 -2.05 -16.81 0.32
CA ARG A 144 -1.48 -17.78 -0.62
C ARG A 144 -2.20 -17.75 -1.97
N LYS A 145 -3.52 -17.58 -1.98
CA LYS A 145 -4.33 -17.48 -3.19
C LYS A 145 -4.01 -16.23 -3.98
N ILE A 146 -3.95 -15.09 -3.30
CA ILE A 146 -3.52 -13.81 -3.88
C ILE A 146 -2.14 -13.96 -4.54
N ASN A 147 -1.17 -14.52 -3.84
CA ASN A 147 0.19 -14.67 -4.37
C ASN A 147 0.28 -15.69 -5.54
N ARG A 148 -0.66 -16.61 -5.69
CA ARG A 148 -0.73 -17.51 -6.87
C ARG A 148 -1.27 -16.80 -8.11
N SER A 149 -2.22 -15.89 -7.95
CA SER A 149 -2.77 -15.08 -9.06
C SER A 149 -1.84 -13.94 -9.47
N PHE A 150 -0.98 -13.52 -8.55
CA PHE A 150 -0.08 -12.40 -8.76
C PHE A 150 1.02 -12.75 -9.79
N LYS A 151 1.25 -11.85 -10.72
CA LYS A 151 2.30 -11.95 -11.74
C LYS A 151 3.38 -10.91 -11.45
N SER A 152 4.62 -11.33 -11.57
CA SER A 152 5.79 -10.47 -11.40
C SER A 152 6.74 -10.62 -12.59
N TYR A 153 7.74 -9.74 -12.66
CA TYR A 153 8.84 -9.92 -13.60
C TYR A 153 9.68 -11.13 -13.21
N ASP A 154 10.24 -11.86 -14.17
CA ASP A 154 11.01 -13.09 -13.94
C ASP A 154 12.20 -12.92 -12.98
N PHE A 155 12.79 -11.72 -12.96
CA PHE A 155 13.95 -11.37 -12.13
C PHE A 155 13.57 -10.69 -10.80
N ILE A 156 12.28 -10.43 -10.54
CA ILE A 156 11.78 -9.80 -9.32
C ILE A 156 11.04 -10.85 -8.49
N LYS A 157 11.35 -10.94 -7.20
CA LYS A 157 10.72 -11.87 -6.25
C LYS A 157 9.74 -11.16 -5.31
N GLU A 158 9.01 -10.19 -5.85
CA GLU A 158 7.98 -9.48 -5.11
C GLU A 158 6.78 -10.38 -4.81
N LYS A 159 6.07 -10.08 -3.75
CA LYS A 159 4.83 -10.77 -3.35
C LYS A 159 3.94 -9.86 -2.54
N PHE A 160 2.67 -10.23 -2.45
CA PHE A 160 1.77 -9.65 -1.46
C PHE A 160 2.15 -10.12 -0.06
N ILE A 161 2.17 -9.17 0.86
CA ILE A 161 2.49 -9.33 2.27
C ILE A 161 1.36 -8.71 3.07
N SER A 162 0.86 -9.44 4.06
CA SER A 162 -0.08 -8.92 5.04
C SER A 162 0.41 -9.28 6.43
N GLY A 163 0.12 -8.48 7.43
CA GLY A 163 0.57 -8.72 8.80
C GLY A 163 -0.52 -8.48 9.82
N ASN A 164 -0.50 -9.25 10.90
CA ASN A 164 -1.23 -8.96 12.11
C ASN A 164 -0.35 -8.00 12.93
N TYR A 165 -0.48 -6.72 12.64
CA TYR A 165 0.22 -5.68 13.37
C TYR A 165 -0.58 -5.40 14.64
N GLN A 166 -0.11 -5.88 15.80
CA GLN A 166 -0.77 -5.63 17.09
C GLN A 166 -0.21 -4.37 17.74
N GLN A 167 -1.05 -3.66 18.47
CA GLN A 167 -0.70 -2.42 19.20
C GLN A 167 0.40 -2.59 20.26
N SER A 168 0.74 -3.83 20.63
CA SER A 168 1.77 -4.18 21.59
C SER A 168 3.21 -4.13 21.05
N ASP A 169 3.40 -3.80 19.77
CA ASP A 169 4.74 -3.64 19.21
C ASP A 169 5.39 -2.36 19.75
N SER A 170 6.31 -2.51 20.71
CA SER A 170 7.00 -1.42 21.42
C SER A 170 7.71 -0.41 20.49
N LEU A 171 8.03 -0.81 19.26
CA LEU A 171 8.64 0.08 18.27
C LEU A 171 7.61 1.01 17.59
N LEU A 172 6.32 0.67 17.58
CA LEU A 172 5.26 1.56 17.07
C LEU A 172 4.89 2.63 18.11
N GLN A 173 5.15 2.38 19.39
CA GLN A 173 4.91 3.36 20.47
C GLN A 173 5.83 4.59 20.38
N ASN A 174 6.97 4.47 19.70
CA ASN A 174 7.93 5.56 19.52
C ASN A 174 7.74 6.34 18.22
N ILE A 175 6.79 5.97 17.36
CA ILE A 175 6.46 6.73 16.18
C ILE A 175 5.45 7.80 16.60
N SER A 176 5.92 9.05 16.72
CA SER A 176 5.05 10.20 16.94
C SER A 176 4.19 10.41 15.70
N ILE A 177 2.91 10.05 15.80
CA ILE A 177 1.91 10.46 14.80
C ILE A 177 1.68 11.94 15.07
N PRO A 178 1.95 12.86 14.12
CA PRO A 178 1.64 14.26 14.32
C PRO A 178 0.12 14.40 14.52
N ILE A 179 -0.30 14.76 15.72
CA ILE A 179 -1.70 15.12 15.99
C ILE A 179 -1.91 16.50 15.38
N GLY A 180 -2.14 16.54 14.08
CA GLY A 180 -2.53 17.73 13.35
C GLY A 180 -4.01 18.05 13.62
N ILE A 181 -4.31 18.62 14.80
CA ILE A 181 -5.60 19.27 15.02
C ILE A 181 -5.50 20.66 14.35
N THR A 182 -5.82 20.73 13.08
CA THR A 182 -6.21 21.99 12.47
C THR A 182 -7.73 22.01 12.39
N HIS A 183 -8.34 22.69 13.36
CA HIS A 183 -9.73 23.11 13.25
C HIS A 183 -9.84 24.02 12.02
N TYR A 184 -10.48 23.53 10.96
CA TYR A 184 -11.05 24.41 9.94
C TYR A 184 -12.41 24.87 10.48
N GLN A 185 -12.48 26.17 10.83
CA GLN A 185 -13.72 26.93 10.94
C GLN A 185 -14.22 27.27 9.53
#